data_ed10264de689b95fa4271523f1fd20d5
#
_entry.id   ed10264de689b95fa4271523f1fd20d5
#
_cell.length_a   1.000
_cell.length_b   1.000
_cell.length_c   1.000
_cell.angle_alpha   90.00
_cell.angle_beta   90.00
_cell.angle_gamma   90.00
#
_symmetry.space_group_name_H-M   'P 1'
#
loop_
_entity.id
_entity.type
_entity.pdbx_description
1 polymer ?
#
loop_
_entity_poly.entity_id
_entity_poly.type
_entity_poly.pdbx_seq_one_letter_code
_entity_poly.pdbx_strand_id
1 'polypeptide(L)' 'MESVYKVIEIIGTSQKSWEDAARVAVETASKSIRDLRVAEVKEMDVKLEEGKLYFRVKLNVSFKYQDV' A
#
# COMPACT_ATOMS: atom_id res chain seq x y z
N MET A 1 -9.20 -24.02 -10.42
CA MET A 1 -7.98 -24.14 -9.59
C MET A 1 -8.06 -23.21 -8.39
N GLU A 2 -7.73 -23.74 -7.25
CA GLU A 2 -7.76 -22.95 -6.03
C GLU A 2 -6.43 -22.29 -5.77
N SER A 3 -6.48 -21.12 -5.14
CA SER A 3 -5.28 -20.33 -4.90
C SER A 3 -5.29 -19.80 -3.46
N VAL A 4 -4.12 -19.59 -2.94
CA VAL A 4 -3.96 -19.01 -1.61
C VAL A 4 -3.27 -17.65 -1.78
N TYR A 5 -3.81 -16.65 -1.11
CA TYR A 5 -3.28 -15.30 -1.14
C TYR A 5 -2.75 -14.92 0.23
N LYS A 6 -1.78 -14.03 0.23
CA LYS A 6 -1.22 -13.49 1.45
C LYS A 6 -1.46 -11.99 1.46
N VAL A 7 -1.68 -11.44 2.64
CA VAL A 7 -1.95 -10.02 2.80
C VAL A 7 -0.91 -9.42 3.74
N ILE A 8 -0.36 -8.30 3.35
CA ILE A 8 0.53 -7.53 4.22
C ILE A 8 0.02 -6.10 4.30
N GLU A 9 0.40 -5.43 5.39
CA GLU A 9 -0.01 -4.05 5.61
C GLU A 9 1.19 -3.14 5.39
N ILE A 10 0.99 -2.09 4.58
CA ILE A 10 2.02 -1.10 4.32
C ILE A 10 1.44 0.30 4.47
N ILE A 11 2.31 1.28 4.67
CA ILE A 11 1.91 2.67 4.78
C ILE A 11 2.71 3.48 3.76
N GLY A 12 1.99 4.23 2.93
CA GLY A 12 2.62 5.16 2.01
C GLY A 12 2.45 6.59 2.52
N THR A 13 3.41 7.44 2.21
CA THR A 13 3.33 8.84 2.56
C THR A 13 3.65 9.70 1.35
N SER A 14 3.06 10.90 1.30
CA SER A 14 3.29 11.85 0.23
C SER A 14 2.96 13.24 0.70
N GLN A 15 3.67 14.23 0.20
CA GLN A 15 3.34 15.62 0.46
C GLN A 15 2.31 16.14 -0.54
N LYS A 16 1.96 15.35 -1.55
CA LYS A 16 1.07 15.78 -2.64
C LYS A 16 -0.39 15.42 -2.41
N SER A 17 -0.66 14.16 -2.13
CA SER A 17 -2.03 13.67 -2.01
C SER A 17 -2.06 12.27 -1.45
N TRP A 18 -3.26 11.82 -1.05
CA TRP A 18 -3.45 10.43 -0.63
C TRP A 18 -3.28 9.48 -1.81
N GLU A 19 -3.76 9.88 -3.00
CA GLU A 19 -3.59 9.05 -4.19
C GLU A 19 -2.11 8.84 -4.50
N ASP A 20 -1.30 9.89 -4.37
CA ASP A 20 0.12 9.77 -4.60
C ASP A 20 0.77 8.89 -3.52
N ALA A 21 0.33 9.01 -2.27
CA ALA A 21 0.84 8.18 -1.18
C ALA A 21 0.55 6.71 -1.47
N ALA A 22 -0.67 6.40 -1.93
CA ALA A 22 -1.05 5.03 -2.25
C ALA A 22 -0.23 4.51 -3.43
N ARG A 23 -0.07 5.33 -4.47
CA ARG A 23 0.70 4.95 -5.65
C ARG A 23 2.14 4.62 -5.29
N VAL A 24 2.77 5.48 -4.50
CA VAL A 24 4.16 5.27 -4.07
C VAL A 24 4.29 3.97 -3.28
N ALA A 25 3.35 3.72 -2.37
CA ALA A 25 3.37 2.50 -1.56
C ALA A 25 3.27 1.25 -2.41
N VAL A 26 2.31 1.23 -3.35
CA VAL A 26 2.08 0.07 -4.19
C VAL A 26 3.25 -0.15 -5.15
N GLU A 27 3.74 0.92 -5.77
CA GLU A 27 4.88 0.81 -6.68
C GLU A 27 6.13 0.30 -5.97
N THR A 28 6.36 0.78 -4.76
CA THR A 28 7.52 0.34 -3.98
C THR A 28 7.38 -1.13 -3.59
N ALA A 29 6.20 -1.52 -3.14
CA ALA A 29 5.95 -2.92 -2.75
C ALA A 29 6.09 -3.85 -3.96
N SER A 30 5.66 -3.41 -5.13
CA SER A 30 5.69 -4.24 -6.32
C SER A 30 7.11 -4.54 -6.80
N LYS A 31 8.09 -3.80 -6.32
CA LYS A 31 9.49 -4.07 -6.68
C LYS A 31 10.03 -5.32 -6.01
N SER A 32 9.48 -5.69 -4.85
CA SER A 32 9.95 -6.85 -4.11
C SER A 32 8.91 -7.95 -4.00
N ILE A 33 7.65 -7.66 -4.32
CA ILE A 33 6.57 -8.64 -4.22
C ILE A 33 6.01 -8.91 -5.61
N ARG A 34 6.04 -10.18 -6.02
CA ARG A 34 5.47 -10.60 -7.29
C ARG A 34 3.97 -10.81 -7.14
N ASP A 35 3.26 -10.68 -8.24
CA ASP A 35 1.82 -10.97 -8.31
C ASP A 35 0.99 -10.18 -7.34
N LEU A 36 1.35 -8.92 -7.11
CA LEU A 36 0.55 -8.02 -6.33
C LEU A 36 -0.79 -7.84 -7.06
N ARG A 37 -1.90 -8.07 -6.37
CA ARG A 37 -3.22 -8.12 -7.02
C ARG A 37 -4.12 -6.98 -6.61
N VAL A 38 -4.26 -6.77 -5.32
CA VAL A 38 -5.21 -5.79 -4.80
C VAL A 38 -4.56 -5.02 -3.67
N ALA A 39 -4.78 -3.73 -3.66
CA ALA A 39 -4.38 -2.87 -2.56
C ALA A 39 -5.63 -2.22 -2.02
N GLU A 40 -5.98 -2.57 -0.79
CA GLU A 40 -7.17 -2.03 -0.15
C GLU A 40 -6.78 -0.92 0.80
N VAL A 41 -7.38 0.25 0.64
CA VAL A 41 -7.14 1.37 1.55
C VAL A 41 -7.88 1.13 2.85
N LYS A 42 -7.15 1.06 3.94
CA LYS A 42 -7.73 0.83 5.26
C LYS A 42 -7.96 2.13 6.01
N GLU A 43 -7.00 3.02 5.97
CA GLU A 43 -7.08 4.27 6.69
C GLU A 43 -6.31 5.34 5.94
N MET A 44 -6.78 6.58 6.08
CA MET A 44 -6.07 7.74 5.54
C MET A 44 -5.97 8.76 6.66
N ASP A 45 -4.80 9.32 6.84
CA ASP A 45 -4.62 10.37 7.83
C ASP A 45 -3.55 11.35 7.35
N VAL A 46 -3.30 12.33 8.18
CA VAL A 46 -2.35 13.38 7.84
C VAL A 46 -1.41 13.56 9.02
N LYS A 47 -0.13 13.67 8.72
CA LYS A 47 0.89 13.92 9.73
C LYS A 47 1.47 15.30 9.49
N LEU A 48 1.56 16.09 10.57
CA LEU A 48 2.22 17.39 10.49
C LEU A 48 3.58 17.26 11.13
N GLU A 49 4.62 17.58 10.38
CA GLU A 49 5.99 17.47 10.86
C GLU A 49 6.79 18.65 10.36
N GLU A 50 7.34 19.40 11.30
CA GLU A 50 8.14 20.59 11.00
C GLU A 50 7.43 21.54 10.05
N GLY A 51 6.14 21.76 10.27
CA GLY A 51 5.33 22.65 9.46
C GLY A 51 4.95 22.10 8.09
N LYS A 52 5.30 20.85 7.79
CA LYS A 52 4.97 20.22 6.51
C LYS A 52 3.91 19.17 6.70
N LEU A 53 3.00 19.10 5.75
CA LEU A 53 1.88 18.19 5.78
C LEU A 53 2.21 16.94 4.97
N TYR A 54 2.04 15.79 5.58
CA TYR A 54 2.25 14.50 4.91
C TYR A 54 0.94 13.74 4.91
N PHE A 55 0.50 13.38 3.72
CA PHE A 55 -0.67 12.52 3.55
C PHE A 55 -0.23 11.08 3.71
N ARG A 56 -0.91 10.32 4.56
CA ARG A 56 -0.56 8.93 4.83
C ARG A 56 -1.72 8.02 4.49
N VAL A 57 -1.41 6.92 3.83
CA VAL A 57 -2.42 5.91 3.48
C VAL A 57 -1.93 4.57 3.99
N LYS A 58 -2.78 3.92 4.78
CA LYS A 58 -2.53 2.55 5.24
C LYS A 58 -3.25 1.61 4.29
N LEU A 59 -2.51 0.66 3.75
CA LEU A 59 -3.04 -0.26 2.75
C LEU A 59 -2.79 -1.70 3.15
N ASN A 60 -3.77 -2.54 2.88
CA ASN A 60 -3.56 -3.99 2.90
C ASN A 60 -3.35 -4.41 1.46
N VAL A 61 -2.19 -4.96 1.15
CA VAL A 61 -1.91 -5.44 -0.20
C VAL A 61 -1.93 -6.95 -0.22
N SER A 62 -2.59 -7.51 -1.22
CA SER A 62 -2.68 -8.95 -1.35
C SER A 62 -1.95 -9.41 -2.60
N PHE A 63 -1.33 -10.55 -2.49
CA PHE A 63 -0.61 -11.14 -3.61
C PHE A 63 -0.77 -12.65 -3.56
N LYS A 64 -0.62 -13.27 -4.72
CA LYS A 64 -0.79 -14.70 -4.83
C LYS A 64 0.38 -15.40 -4.14
N TYR A 65 0.05 -16.24 -3.19
CA TYR A 65 1.04 -16.96 -2.42
C TYR A 65 1.33 -18.32 -3.02
N GLN A 66 0.27 -19.06 -3.36
CA GLN A 66 0.43 -20.42 -3.84
C GLN A 66 -0.82 -20.89 -4.57
N ASP A 67 -0.63 -21.71 -5.60
CA ASP A 67 -1.70 -22.45 -6.24
C ASP A 67 -1.85 -23.80 -5.55
N VAL A 68 -3.08 -24.18 -5.36
CA VAL A 68 -3.39 -25.45 -4.70
C VAL A 68 -4.11 -26.37 -5.64
#